data_3b8d7d9c6c071c5e1633483c3728e347
#
_entry.id   3b8d7d9c6c071c5e1633483c3728e347
#
_cell.length_a   1.000
_cell.length_b   1.000
_cell.length_c   1.000
_cell.angle_alpha   90.00
_cell.angle_beta   90.00
_cell.angle_gamma   90.00
#
_symmetry.space_group_name_H-M   'P 1'
#
loop_
_entity.id
_entity.type
_entity.pdbx_description
1 polymer ?
#
loop_
_entity_poly.entity_id
_entity_poly.type
_entity_poly.pdbx_seq_one_letter_code
_entity_poly.pdbx_strand_id
1 'polypeptide(L)'
;MRRSDWELMAPAGSEEALSAAIEGGADSVYFGVGRLNMRAHAAGNFRADDLPRVMDRCRAAGVKGYLTVNTVLYDEELAEMKDLMTAAAKARVSAVIASDMAAVLAAREVGLPVHLSTQLNISNTEALTFYAQYAETAVLARELNLNQVRCIADAVRDKPILGTGGEAMRLEMFCHGALCMGMSGRCWMSLHTRGKSANRGECLQNCRRTYNLVDRERGTELALENGYVLSPKDLKTIDFLDKMTAAGVTVFKIEGRARGADYVRTVTTCYDEALKAIADGTYDAKRRAWDDRLATVFNRGFWAGYYLGAETAEIVHSYGSCATEKKVFVGRLVNY
;
A
#
# COMPACT_ATOMS: atom_id res chain seq x y z
N MET A 1 1.23 -14.98 -19.98
CA MET A 1 1.19 -13.56 -19.54
C MET A 1 2.58 -12.98 -19.69
N ARG A 2 2.71 -11.71 -20.09
CA ARG A 2 3.99 -11.01 -20.24
C ARG A 2 4.23 -10.14 -19.02
N ARG A 3 5.49 -9.77 -18.72
CA ARG A 3 5.80 -8.83 -17.63
C ARG A 3 5.00 -7.51 -17.72
N SER A 4 4.77 -7.04 -18.95
CA SER A 4 4.00 -5.82 -19.24
C SER A 4 2.50 -5.91 -18.91
N ASP A 5 1.97 -7.09 -18.64
CA ASP A 5 0.56 -7.27 -18.26
C ASP A 5 0.33 -6.94 -16.79
N TRP A 6 1.39 -6.74 -16.01
CA TRP A 6 1.38 -6.40 -14.60
C TRP A 6 2.03 -5.05 -14.31
N GLU A 7 1.57 -4.40 -13.26
CA GLU A 7 2.11 -3.15 -12.76
C GLU A 7 2.63 -3.33 -11.33
N LEU A 8 3.90 -3.02 -11.09
CA LEU A 8 4.50 -2.98 -9.76
C LEU A 8 4.48 -1.55 -9.24
N MET A 9 3.72 -1.30 -8.17
CA MET A 9 3.55 0.01 -7.55
C MET A 9 4.37 0.12 -6.27
N ALA A 10 5.37 1.00 -6.26
CA ALA A 10 6.25 1.22 -5.13
C ALA A 10 5.91 2.49 -4.34
N PRO A 11 6.17 2.52 -3.01
CA PRO A 11 5.95 3.69 -2.18
C PRO A 11 7.05 4.74 -2.35
N ALA A 12 6.69 6.03 -2.38
CA ALA A 12 7.62 7.15 -2.36
C ALA A 12 7.22 8.14 -1.25
N GLY A 13 7.88 8.04 -0.09
CA GLY A 13 7.66 8.94 1.05
C GLY A 13 8.69 10.06 1.15
N SER A 14 9.72 10.06 0.29
CA SER A 14 10.78 11.08 0.21
C SER A 14 11.41 11.03 -1.18
N GLU A 15 12.28 11.99 -1.48
CA GLU A 15 13.06 12.02 -2.72
C GLU A 15 13.97 10.80 -2.89
N GLU A 16 14.62 10.40 -1.80
CA GLU A 16 15.49 9.23 -1.80
C GLU A 16 14.68 7.94 -2.05
N ALA A 17 13.46 7.84 -1.47
CA ALA A 17 12.56 6.73 -1.70
C ALA A 17 12.01 6.71 -3.14
N LEU A 18 11.75 7.89 -3.73
CA LEU A 18 11.36 8.01 -5.14
C LEU A 18 12.48 7.49 -6.06
N SER A 19 13.74 7.92 -5.84
CA SER A 19 14.88 7.42 -6.59
C SER A 19 15.01 5.91 -6.45
N ALA A 20 14.94 5.40 -5.22
CA ALA A 20 15.05 3.99 -4.92
C ALA A 20 13.96 3.14 -5.59
N ALA A 21 12.73 3.65 -5.66
CA ALA A 21 11.61 2.98 -6.34
C ALA A 21 11.85 2.88 -7.85
N ILE A 22 12.26 3.99 -8.48
CA ILE A 22 12.59 4.04 -9.91
C ILE A 22 13.73 3.09 -10.25
N GLU A 23 14.83 3.17 -9.51
CA GLU A 23 16.01 2.30 -9.69
C GLU A 23 15.70 0.82 -9.40
N GLY A 24 14.74 0.55 -8.51
CA GLY A 24 14.27 -0.79 -8.18
C GLY A 24 13.40 -1.43 -9.26
N GLY A 25 13.01 -0.70 -10.30
CA GLY A 25 12.22 -1.22 -11.42
C GLY A 25 10.70 -1.10 -11.22
N ALA A 26 10.23 -0.14 -10.43
CA ALA A 26 8.80 0.15 -10.29
C ALA A 26 8.21 0.64 -11.62
N ASP A 27 7.00 0.17 -11.98
CA ASP A 27 6.22 0.71 -13.10
C ASP A 27 5.47 1.98 -12.68
N SER A 28 5.17 2.08 -11.38
CA SER A 28 4.51 3.23 -10.81
C SER A 28 4.96 3.49 -9.38
N VAL A 29 4.82 4.74 -8.95
CA VAL A 29 5.05 5.15 -7.56
C VAL A 29 3.82 5.84 -7.00
N TYR A 30 3.58 5.68 -5.71
CA TYR A 30 2.53 6.42 -5.02
C TYR A 30 3.09 7.24 -3.86
N PHE A 31 2.64 8.47 -3.74
CA PHE A 31 3.16 9.45 -2.79
C PHE A 31 2.04 10.31 -2.20
N GLY A 32 2.32 10.97 -1.08
CA GLY A 32 1.42 11.92 -0.44
C GLY A 32 1.94 13.34 -0.54
N VAL A 33 1.00 14.30 -0.58
CA VAL A 33 1.27 15.73 -0.48
C VAL A 33 0.53 16.28 0.74
N GLY A 34 1.21 17.05 1.57
CA GLY A 34 0.61 17.67 2.75
C GLY A 34 -0.06 16.66 3.68
N ARG A 35 -1.27 17.01 4.16
CA ARG A 35 -1.94 16.26 5.25
C ARG A 35 -3.09 15.35 4.80
N LEU A 36 -3.61 15.48 3.59
CA LEU A 36 -4.80 14.75 3.14
C LEU A 36 -4.53 13.31 2.71
N ASN A 37 -3.65 12.61 3.43
CA ASN A 37 -3.30 11.23 3.12
C ASN A 37 -3.03 10.40 4.40
N MET A 38 -3.19 9.08 4.31
CA MET A 38 -3.10 8.13 5.43
C MET A 38 -1.71 8.03 6.09
N ARG A 39 -0.70 8.73 5.62
CA ARG A 39 0.66 8.80 6.19
C ARG A 39 1.09 10.24 6.44
N ALA A 40 0.14 11.15 6.67
CA ALA A 40 0.40 12.58 6.87
C ALA A 40 1.47 12.86 7.93
N HIS A 41 1.49 12.10 9.04
CA HIS A 41 2.45 12.27 10.14
C HIS A 41 3.60 11.26 10.15
N ALA A 42 3.58 10.23 9.31
CA ALA A 42 4.54 9.12 9.36
C ALA A 42 5.56 9.11 8.23
N ALA A 43 5.35 9.92 7.20
CA ALA A 43 6.24 10.06 6.05
C ALA A 43 6.67 11.51 5.87
N GLY A 44 7.80 11.71 5.20
CA GLY A 44 8.28 13.07 4.88
C GLY A 44 7.32 13.87 4.02
N ASN A 45 6.44 13.20 3.27
CA ASN A 45 5.51 13.75 2.29
C ASN A 45 6.09 14.88 1.43
N PHE A 46 5.58 15.05 0.23
CA PHE A 46 5.94 16.16 -0.64
C PHE A 46 5.05 17.38 -0.35
N ARG A 47 5.45 18.54 -0.83
CA ARG A 47 4.66 19.75 -0.83
C ARG A 47 3.93 19.88 -2.17
N ALA A 48 2.89 20.68 -2.25
CA ALA A 48 2.17 20.90 -3.52
C ALA A 48 3.10 21.46 -4.61
N ASP A 49 4.03 22.33 -4.23
CA ASP A 49 5.03 22.91 -5.13
C ASP A 49 6.06 21.89 -5.65
N ASP A 50 6.21 20.73 -5.00
CA ASP A 50 7.09 19.64 -5.45
C ASP A 50 6.47 18.80 -6.58
N LEU A 51 5.14 18.86 -6.76
CA LEU A 51 4.42 18.03 -7.72
C LEU A 51 5.01 18.06 -9.15
N PRO A 52 5.31 19.23 -9.75
CA PRO A 52 5.90 19.28 -11.09
C PRO A 52 7.24 18.51 -11.14
N ARG A 53 8.12 18.75 -10.18
CA ARG A 53 9.44 18.13 -10.10
C ARG A 53 9.35 16.60 -9.91
N VAL A 54 8.49 16.14 -9.02
CA VAL A 54 8.24 14.70 -8.79
C VAL A 54 7.73 14.04 -10.07
N MET A 55 6.77 14.67 -10.74
CA MET A 55 6.20 14.13 -11.97
C MET A 55 7.15 14.18 -13.16
N ASP A 56 8.02 15.21 -13.25
CA ASP A 56 9.07 15.27 -14.27
C ASP A 56 10.06 14.11 -14.11
N ARG A 57 10.47 13.81 -12.89
CA ARG A 57 11.33 12.66 -12.61
C ARG A 57 10.67 11.33 -12.97
N CYS A 58 9.40 11.16 -12.60
CA CYS A 58 8.64 9.97 -12.98
C CYS A 58 8.58 9.81 -14.50
N ARG A 59 8.22 10.86 -15.24
CA ARG A 59 8.14 10.85 -16.70
C ARG A 59 9.49 10.55 -17.38
N ALA A 60 10.56 11.18 -16.89
CA ALA A 60 11.90 10.95 -17.40
C ALA A 60 12.34 9.48 -17.27
N ALA A 61 11.84 8.77 -16.27
CA ALA A 61 12.08 7.35 -16.05
C ALA A 61 11.03 6.42 -16.68
N GLY A 62 9.98 6.94 -17.32
CA GLY A 62 8.87 6.13 -17.84
C GLY A 62 7.98 5.52 -16.74
N VAL A 63 8.00 6.06 -15.53
CA VAL A 63 7.26 5.59 -14.35
C VAL A 63 6.02 6.45 -14.14
N LYS A 64 4.87 5.83 -13.80
CA LYS A 64 3.65 6.57 -13.45
C LYS A 64 3.75 7.12 -12.03
N GLY A 65 3.15 8.30 -11.79
CA GLY A 65 3.09 8.89 -10.46
C GLY A 65 1.64 9.03 -9.98
N TYR A 66 1.33 8.46 -8.80
CA TYR A 66 -0.01 8.46 -8.22
C TYR A 66 -0.04 9.26 -6.92
N LEU A 67 -0.92 10.25 -6.86
CA LEU A 67 -1.13 11.07 -5.66
C LEU A 67 -2.14 10.40 -4.72
N THR A 68 -1.79 10.22 -3.44
CA THR A 68 -2.75 9.74 -2.45
C THR A 68 -3.51 10.89 -1.78
N VAL A 69 -4.84 10.86 -1.92
CA VAL A 69 -5.80 11.73 -1.20
C VAL A 69 -6.87 10.80 -0.61
N ASN A 70 -6.45 9.97 0.34
CA ASN A 70 -7.21 8.81 0.79
C ASN A 70 -7.57 8.83 2.28
N THR A 71 -7.63 10.01 2.88
CA THR A 71 -8.23 10.22 4.22
C THR A 71 -9.72 10.44 4.12
N VAL A 72 -10.43 10.30 5.22
CA VAL A 72 -11.77 10.86 5.40
C VAL A 72 -11.64 12.39 5.41
N LEU A 73 -12.50 13.08 4.69
CA LEU A 73 -12.49 14.54 4.56
C LEU A 73 -13.65 15.16 5.33
N TYR A 74 -13.42 16.35 5.90
CA TYR A 74 -14.44 17.19 6.49
C TYR A 74 -14.70 18.42 5.61
N ASP A 75 -15.85 19.07 5.79
CA ASP A 75 -16.27 20.19 4.92
C ASP A 75 -15.24 21.31 4.87
N GLU A 76 -14.56 21.61 5.98
CA GLU A 76 -13.52 22.63 6.05
C GLU A 76 -12.25 22.31 5.24
N GLU A 77 -12.08 21.07 4.80
CA GLU A 77 -10.92 20.61 4.01
C GLU A 77 -11.21 20.53 2.51
N LEU A 78 -12.47 20.68 2.10
CA LEU A 78 -12.86 20.50 0.71
C LEU A 78 -12.21 21.52 -0.22
N ALA A 79 -12.02 22.75 0.23
CA ALA A 79 -11.33 23.79 -0.56
C ALA A 79 -9.85 23.41 -0.80
N GLU A 80 -9.10 23.05 0.27
CA GLU A 80 -7.71 22.60 0.19
C GLU A 80 -7.58 21.36 -0.72
N MET A 81 -8.51 20.42 -0.60
CA MET A 81 -8.53 19.22 -1.43
C MET A 81 -8.73 19.56 -2.92
N LYS A 82 -9.65 20.45 -3.27
CA LYS A 82 -9.88 20.88 -4.66
C LYS A 82 -8.69 21.63 -5.24
N ASP A 83 -8.04 22.48 -4.45
CA ASP A 83 -6.80 23.15 -4.85
C ASP A 83 -5.69 22.14 -5.15
N LEU A 84 -5.56 21.11 -4.30
CA LEU A 84 -4.60 20.01 -4.51
C LEU A 84 -4.92 19.21 -5.78
N MET A 85 -6.20 18.91 -6.08
CA MET A 85 -6.59 18.23 -7.32
C MET A 85 -6.24 19.07 -8.56
N THR A 86 -6.47 20.38 -8.49
CA THR A 86 -6.10 21.31 -9.56
C THR A 86 -4.58 21.34 -9.79
N ALA A 87 -3.79 21.40 -8.70
CA ALA A 87 -2.34 21.35 -8.78
C ALA A 87 -1.84 19.99 -9.34
N ALA A 88 -2.46 18.88 -8.93
CA ALA A 88 -2.15 17.55 -9.44
C ALA A 88 -2.44 17.42 -10.95
N ALA A 89 -3.56 17.96 -11.42
CA ALA A 89 -3.90 17.98 -12.85
C ALA A 89 -2.89 18.82 -13.66
N LYS A 90 -2.51 20.00 -13.17
CA LYS A 90 -1.48 20.85 -13.81
C LYS A 90 -0.11 20.14 -13.87
N ALA A 91 0.26 19.40 -12.82
CA ALA A 91 1.50 18.62 -12.77
C ALA A 91 1.42 17.33 -13.60
N ARG A 92 0.27 16.99 -14.18
CA ARG A 92 0.00 15.75 -14.95
C ARG A 92 0.27 14.51 -14.12
N VAL A 93 -0.26 14.47 -12.88
CA VAL A 93 -0.29 13.25 -12.07
C VAL A 93 -1.05 12.16 -12.83
N SER A 94 -0.54 10.92 -12.80
CA SER A 94 -1.09 9.85 -13.64
C SER A 94 -2.44 9.34 -13.13
N ALA A 95 -2.68 9.37 -11.81
CA ALA A 95 -3.96 9.09 -11.18
C ALA A 95 -3.98 9.57 -9.72
N VAL A 96 -5.16 9.65 -9.13
CA VAL A 96 -5.36 9.91 -7.69
C VAL A 96 -5.85 8.65 -7.00
N ILE A 97 -5.22 8.28 -5.89
CA ILE A 97 -5.67 7.18 -5.03
C ILE A 97 -6.58 7.79 -3.94
N ALA A 98 -7.88 7.52 -4.02
CA ALA A 98 -8.89 8.13 -3.15
C ALA A 98 -9.84 7.10 -2.53
N SER A 99 -10.44 7.45 -1.40
CA SER A 99 -11.49 6.67 -0.73
C SER A 99 -12.72 7.51 -0.39
N ASP A 100 -12.55 8.81 -0.13
CA ASP A 100 -13.64 9.74 0.11
C ASP A 100 -14.27 10.14 -1.22
N MET A 101 -15.59 10.10 -1.31
CA MET A 101 -16.30 10.41 -2.55
C MET A 101 -16.13 11.87 -2.99
N ALA A 102 -15.93 12.80 -2.05
CA ALA A 102 -15.62 14.20 -2.41
C ALA A 102 -14.30 14.28 -3.17
N ALA A 103 -13.27 13.53 -2.74
CA ALA A 103 -11.99 13.46 -3.45
C ALA A 103 -12.12 12.77 -4.81
N VAL A 104 -12.89 11.69 -4.89
CA VAL A 104 -13.17 10.95 -6.14
C VAL A 104 -13.84 11.88 -7.16
N LEU A 105 -14.89 12.58 -6.76
CA LEU A 105 -15.62 13.49 -7.65
C LEU A 105 -14.77 14.67 -8.09
N ALA A 106 -14.01 15.29 -7.16
CA ALA A 106 -13.12 16.40 -7.48
C ALA A 106 -11.98 15.99 -8.43
N ALA A 107 -11.41 14.80 -8.28
CA ALA A 107 -10.41 14.28 -9.23
C ALA A 107 -10.98 14.14 -10.64
N ARG A 108 -12.19 13.60 -10.77
CA ARG A 108 -12.88 13.47 -12.06
C ARG A 108 -13.25 14.82 -12.68
N GLU A 109 -13.66 15.77 -11.87
CA GLU A 109 -13.99 17.14 -12.33
C GLU A 109 -12.80 17.81 -13.04
N VAL A 110 -11.58 17.55 -12.58
CA VAL A 110 -10.35 18.06 -13.20
C VAL A 110 -9.72 17.10 -14.22
N GLY A 111 -10.41 16.01 -14.58
CA GLY A 111 -9.97 15.04 -15.58
C GLY A 111 -8.86 14.08 -15.13
N LEU A 112 -8.66 13.88 -13.82
CA LEU A 112 -7.70 12.93 -13.30
C LEU A 112 -8.33 11.53 -13.16
N PRO A 113 -7.65 10.46 -13.64
CA PRO A 113 -8.03 9.09 -13.35
C PRO A 113 -8.02 8.80 -11.85
N VAL A 114 -8.89 7.88 -11.41
CA VAL A 114 -9.03 7.51 -10.00
C VAL A 114 -8.68 6.04 -9.81
N HIS A 115 -7.87 5.76 -8.79
CA HIS A 115 -7.68 4.44 -8.19
C HIS A 115 -8.43 4.40 -6.85
N LEU A 116 -9.30 3.42 -6.68
CA LEU A 116 -10.06 3.25 -5.43
C LEU A 116 -9.15 2.66 -4.36
N SER A 117 -9.05 3.39 -3.25
CA SER A 117 -8.16 2.99 -2.16
C SER A 117 -8.69 1.81 -1.35
N THR A 118 -7.78 1.07 -0.71
CA THR A 118 -8.11 -0.08 0.15
C THR A 118 -9.11 0.24 1.26
N GLN A 119 -9.25 1.50 1.67
CA GLN A 119 -10.22 1.91 2.69
C GLN A 119 -11.68 1.73 2.27
N LEU A 120 -11.96 1.57 0.99
CA LEU A 120 -13.30 1.22 0.50
C LEU A 120 -13.65 -0.27 0.74
N ASN A 121 -12.65 -1.10 1.04
CA ASN A 121 -12.82 -2.51 1.38
C ASN A 121 -13.63 -3.27 0.33
N ILE A 122 -13.34 -3.05 -0.97
CA ILE A 122 -14.01 -3.74 -2.07
C ILE A 122 -13.68 -5.22 -1.99
N SER A 123 -14.71 -6.06 -1.79
CA SER A 123 -14.56 -7.48 -1.49
C SER A 123 -15.49 -8.40 -2.30
N ASN A 124 -16.25 -7.85 -3.22
CA ASN A 124 -17.16 -8.61 -4.09
C ASN A 124 -17.40 -7.88 -5.41
N THR A 125 -17.99 -8.60 -6.35
CA THR A 125 -18.25 -8.13 -7.72
C THR A 125 -19.23 -6.96 -7.76
N GLU A 126 -20.27 -6.98 -6.94
CA GLU A 126 -21.30 -5.93 -6.93
C GLU A 126 -20.72 -4.59 -6.46
N ALA A 127 -19.91 -4.60 -5.39
CA ALA A 127 -19.20 -3.42 -4.94
C ALA A 127 -18.22 -2.90 -6.01
N LEU A 128 -17.47 -3.81 -6.67
CA LEU A 128 -16.59 -3.43 -7.77
C LEU A 128 -17.37 -2.79 -8.92
N THR A 129 -18.50 -3.36 -9.33
CA THR A 129 -19.35 -2.84 -10.40
C THR A 129 -19.90 -1.45 -10.05
N PHE A 130 -20.35 -1.27 -8.81
CA PHE A 130 -20.81 0.04 -8.36
C PHE A 130 -19.70 1.11 -8.45
N TYR A 131 -18.50 0.78 -7.98
CA TYR A 131 -17.40 1.75 -7.96
C TYR A 131 -16.72 1.94 -9.33
N ALA A 132 -16.84 1.01 -10.26
CA ALA A 132 -16.24 1.09 -11.61
C ALA A 132 -16.66 2.35 -12.38
N GLN A 133 -17.88 2.86 -12.14
CA GLN A 133 -18.36 4.11 -12.73
C GLN A 133 -17.53 5.35 -12.34
N TYR A 134 -16.65 5.25 -11.35
CA TYR A 134 -15.85 6.36 -10.82
C TYR A 134 -14.34 6.18 -11.03
N ALA A 135 -13.86 5.00 -11.41
CA ALA A 135 -12.44 4.69 -11.37
C ALA A 135 -11.99 3.70 -12.45
N GLU A 136 -10.69 3.48 -12.56
CA GLU A 136 -10.06 2.53 -13.50
C GLU A 136 -9.39 1.35 -12.78
N THR A 137 -9.03 1.53 -11.51
CA THR A 137 -8.35 0.53 -10.70
C THR A 137 -8.98 0.47 -9.32
N ALA A 138 -9.14 -0.74 -8.77
CA ALA A 138 -9.65 -0.94 -7.43
C ALA A 138 -8.66 -1.75 -6.58
N VAL A 139 -8.30 -1.20 -5.40
CA VAL A 139 -7.57 -1.95 -4.39
C VAL A 139 -8.57 -2.86 -3.66
N LEU A 140 -8.41 -4.16 -3.82
CA LEU A 140 -9.25 -5.12 -3.13
C LEU A 140 -8.95 -5.18 -1.62
N ALA A 141 -9.94 -5.61 -0.84
CA ALA A 141 -9.80 -5.80 0.60
C ALA A 141 -8.68 -6.82 0.91
N ARG A 142 -7.91 -6.56 1.97
CA ARG A 142 -6.75 -7.39 2.37
C ARG A 142 -7.16 -8.71 3.03
N GLU A 143 -8.41 -8.81 3.42
CA GLU A 143 -9.02 -9.98 4.07
C GLU A 143 -9.40 -11.08 3.08
N LEU A 144 -9.40 -10.79 1.78
CA LEU A 144 -9.75 -11.76 0.74
C LEU A 144 -8.66 -12.81 0.57
N ASN A 145 -9.07 -14.06 0.40
CA ASN A 145 -8.20 -15.10 -0.11
C ASN A 145 -8.16 -15.11 -1.66
N LEU A 146 -7.17 -15.76 -2.24
CA LEU A 146 -6.97 -15.75 -3.69
C LEU A 146 -8.09 -16.42 -4.49
N ASN A 147 -8.88 -17.31 -3.89
CA ASN A 147 -10.06 -17.87 -4.56
C ASN A 147 -11.17 -16.81 -4.69
N GLN A 148 -11.38 -16.01 -3.66
CA GLN A 148 -12.33 -14.88 -3.71
C GLN A 148 -11.87 -13.82 -4.71
N VAL A 149 -10.57 -13.51 -4.75
CA VAL A 149 -9.98 -12.60 -5.74
C VAL A 149 -10.20 -13.12 -7.16
N ARG A 150 -9.99 -14.41 -7.39
CA ARG A 150 -10.25 -15.05 -8.69
C ARG A 150 -11.70 -14.93 -9.11
N CYS A 151 -12.66 -15.15 -8.22
CA CYS A 151 -14.09 -14.96 -8.54
C CYS A 151 -14.39 -13.54 -9.04
N ILE A 152 -13.78 -12.51 -8.42
CA ILE A 152 -13.94 -11.12 -8.86
C ILE A 152 -13.27 -10.91 -10.22
N ALA A 153 -12.05 -11.43 -10.42
CA ALA A 153 -11.31 -11.31 -11.68
C ALA A 153 -12.03 -12.02 -12.84
N ASP A 154 -12.58 -13.19 -12.58
CA ASP A 154 -13.37 -13.94 -13.56
C ASP A 154 -14.63 -13.15 -13.97
N ALA A 155 -15.31 -12.53 -13.01
CA ALA A 155 -16.46 -11.68 -13.29
C ALA A 155 -16.09 -10.45 -14.15
N VAL A 156 -14.94 -9.82 -13.89
CA VAL A 156 -14.42 -8.72 -14.73
C VAL A 156 -14.15 -9.18 -16.16
N ARG A 157 -13.64 -10.41 -16.34
CA ARG A 157 -13.33 -10.97 -17.66
C ARG A 157 -14.58 -11.41 -18.41
N ASP A 158 -15.50 -12.13 -17.74
CA ASP A 158 -16.63 -12.80 -18.37
C ASP A 158 -17.77 -11.82 -18.72
N LYS A 159 -17.96 -10.80 -17.89
CA LYS A 159 -18.84 -9.65 -18.16
C LYS A 159 -18.04 -8.38 -17.87
N PRO A 160 -17.36 -7.79 -18.87
CA PRO A 160 -16.42 -6.71 -18.61
C PRO A 160 -17.02 -5.60 -17.73
N ILE A 161 -16.52 -5.51 -16.50
CA ILE A 161 -16.80 -4.38 -15.62
C ILE A 161 -15.82 -3.29 -16.04
N LEU A 162 -16.33 -2.31 -16.78
CA LEU A 162 -15.51 -1.26 -17.36
C LEU A 162 -15.33 -0.09 -16.38
N GLY A 163 -14.11 0.40 -16.27
CA GLY A 163 -13.81 1.65 -15.59
C GLY A 163 -14.12 2.87 -16.44
N THR A 164 -13.80 4.05 -15.91
CA THR A 164 -14.07 5.35 -16.53
C THR A 164 -13.38 5.56 -17.89
N GLY A 165 -12.25 4.90 -18.12
CA GLY A 165 -11.53 4.91 -19.40
C GLY A 165 -12.08 3.95 -20.47
N GLY A 166 -13.15 3.20 -20.17
CA GLY A 166 -13.74 2.22 -21.09
C GLY A 166 -12.99 0.88 -21.14
N GLU A 167 -11.92 0.73 -20.36
CA GLU A 167 -11.16 -0.52 -20.21
C GLU A 167 -11.65 -1.31 -19.01
N ALA A 168 -11.37 -2.63 -19.01
CA ALA A 168 -11.72 -3.49 -17.88
C ALA A 168 -11.05 -3.00 -16.58
N MET A 169 -11.79 -3.03 -15.47
CA MET A 169 -11.27 -2.64 -14.15
C MET A 169 -10.01 -3.43 -13.80
N ARG A 170 -8.98 -2.72 -13.39
CA ARG A 170 -7.74 -3.30 -12.90
C ARG A 170 -7.85 -3.65 -11.42
N LEU A 171 -7.40 -4.84 -11.07
CA LEU A 171 -7.43 -5.32 -9.68
C LEU A 171 -6.05 -5.13 -9.03
N GLU A 172 -6.02 -4.31 -7.98
CA GLU A 172 -4.83 -4.01 -7.21
C GLU A 172 -4.85 -4.75 -5.88
N MET A 173 -3.73 -5.37 -5.50
CA MET A 173 -3.54 -5.96 -4.18
C MET A 173 -2.19 -5.59 -3.60
N PHE A 174 -2.12 -5.50 -2.26
CA PHE A 174 -0.84 -5.39 -1.59
C PHE A 174 -0.05 -6.69 -1.74
N CYS A 175 1.24 -6.58 -2.05
CA CYS A 175 2.13 -7.74 -2.17
C CYS A 175 3.20 -7.80 -1.07
N HIS A 176 3.50 -6.67 -0.41
CA HIS A 176 4.52 -6.63 0.65
C HIS A 176 4.26 -5.53 1.65
N GLY A 177 4.72 -5.75 2.90
CA GLY A 177 4.83 -4.75 3.94
C GLY A 177 3.79 -4.83 5.05
N ALA A 178 3.67 -3.77 5.83
CA ALA A 178 2.89 -3.77 7.06
C ALA A 178 1.40 -4.10 6.85
N LEU A 179 0.90 -5.05 7.63
CA LEU A 179 -0.53 -5.31 7.79
C LEU A 179 -1.11 -4.59 8.98
N CYS A 180 -2.37 -4.17 8.88
CA CYS A 180 -3.16 -3.64 9.99
C CYS A 180 -3.90 -4.75 10.70
N MET A 181 -4.08 -4.63 12.03
CA MET A 181 -4.95 -5.51 12.80
C MET A 181 -6.43 -5.24 12.53
N GLY A 182 -6.79 -3.99 12.24
CA GLY A 182 -8.15 -3.61 11.87
C GLY A 182 -8.34 -3.51 10.37
N MET A 183 -9.60 -3.57 9.93
CA MET A 183 -9.98 -3.29 8.55
C MET A 183 -9.44 -1.93 8.09
N SER A 184 -9.02 -1.85 6.83
CA SER A 184 -8.48 -0.63 6.26
C SER A 184 -9.52 0.51 6.35
N GLY A 185 -9.10 1.68 6.90
CA GLY A 185 -9.97 2.84 7.07
C GLY A 185 -11.04 2.70 8.16
N ARG A 186 -10.98 1.68 9.04
CA ARG A 186 -11.99 1.44 10.10
C ARG A 186 -11.35 1.11 11.44
N CYS A 187 -10.22 1.73 11.76
CA CYS A 187 -9.54 1.55 13.03
C CYS A 187 -9.66 2.80 13.89
N TRP A 188 -10.23 2.64 15.09
CA TRP A 188 -10.45 3.74 16.06
C TRP A 188 -9.52 3.71 17.28
N MET A 189 -8.55 2.79 17.33
CA MET A 189 -7.67 2.65 18.49
C MET A 189 -6.96 3.96 18.86
N SER A 190 -6.40 4.67 17.89
CA SER A 190 -5.69 5.93 18.12
C SER A 190 -6.66 7.07 18.49
N LEU A 191 -7.83 7.10 17.86
CA LEU A 191 -8.87 8.10 18.17
C LEU A 191 -9.39 7.92 19.60
N HIS A 192 -9.75 6.68 19.96
CA HIS A 192 -10.28 6.36 21.28
C HIS A 192 -9.27 6.65 22.41
N THR A 193 -7.99 6.41 22.20
CA THR A 193 -6.97 6.52 23.23
C THR A 193 -6.31 7.90 23.33
N ARG A 194 -6.26 8.67 22.24
CA ARG A 194 -5.50 9.92 22.15
C ARG A 194 -6.15 11.01 21.28
N GLY A 195 -7.39 10.85 20.87
CA GLY A 195 -8.07 11.81 20.00
C GLY A 195 -7.45 11.95 18.60
N LYS A 196 -6.63 10.96 18.15
CA LYS A 196 -5.89 10.98 16.87
C LYS A 196 -6.46 9.96 15.90
N SER A 197 -7.13 10.42 14.83
CA SER A 197 -7.79 9.51 13.90
C SER A 197 -6.80 8.84 12.94
N ALA A 198 -6.71 7.51 12.99
CA ALA A 198 -5.95 6.75 12.02
C ALA A 198 -6.49 6.94 10.59
N ASN A 199 -7.81 7.15 10.43
CA ASN A 199 -8.47 7.35 9.14
C ASN A 199 -8.20 8.76 8.55
N ARG A 200 -7.55 9.60 9.32
CA ARG A 200 -7.12 10.96 8.95
C ARG A 200 -5.59 11.10 8.94
N GLY A 201 -4.86 9.99 8.81
CA GLY A 201 -3.39 9.99 8.71
C GLY A 201 -2.64 10.06 10.03
N GLU A 202 -3.32 10.03 11.19
CA GLU A 202 -2.75 10.21 12.52
C GLU A 202 -2.64 8.89 13.33
N CYS A 203 -2.35 7.78 12.66
CA CYS A 203 -2.22 6.48 13.32
C CYS A 203 -1.03 6.44 14.28
N LEU A 204 -1.26 6.23 15.56
CA LEU A 204 -0.23 6.11 16.63
C LEU A 204 0.31 4.68 16.76
N GLN A 205 -0.11 3.76 15.92
CA GLN A 205 0.30 2.34 15.91
C GLN A 205 0.13 1.66 17.30
N ASN A 206 -0.96 1.92 18.00
CA ASN A 206 -1.24 1.32 19.32
C ASN A 206 -1.22 -0.22 19.27
N CYS A 207 -1.66 -0.83 18.15
CA CYS A 207 -1.58 -2.27 17.93
C CYS A 207 -0.15 -2.84 17.94
N ARG A 208 0.89 -2.00 17.86
CA ARG A 208 2.30 -2.41 17.88
C ARG A 208 2.96 -2.35 19.25
N ARG A 209 2.16 -2.13 20.31
CA ARG A 209 2.61 -2.10 21.72
C ARG A 209 2.34 -3.44 22.36
N THR A 210 3.00 -3.67 23.50
CA THR A 210 2.67 -4.76 24.41
C THR A 210 1.47 -4.42 25.25
N TYR A 211 0.67 -5.42 25.62
CA TYR A 211 -0.50 -5.31 26.48
C TYR A 211 -0.42 -6.37 27.56
N ASN A 212 -0.95 -6.02 28.75
CA ASN A 212 -1.17 -6.91 29.87
C ASN A 212 -2.68 -7.07 30.08
N LEU A 213 -3.12 -8.24 30.52
CA LEU A 213 -4.49 -8.49 30.97
C LEU A 213 -4.53 -8.40 32.48
N VAL A 214 -5.37 -7.48 33.01
CA VAL A 214 -5.57 -7.30 34.43
C VAL A 214 -7.03 -7.54 34.79
N ASP A 215 -7.29 -8.49 35.69
CA ASP A 215 -8.58 -8.64 36.34
C ASP A 215 -8.79 -7.46 37.32
N ARG A 216 -9.67 -6.56 36.97
CA ARG A 216 -9.88 -5.33 37.73
C ARG A 216 -10.61 -5.55 39.06
N GLU A 217 -11.34 -6.66 39.22
CA GLU A 217 -12.06 -6.98 40.45
C GLU A 217 -11.09 -7.53 41.50
N ARG A 218 -10.12 -8.36 41.08
CA ARG A 218 -9.15 -8.99 41.96
C ARG A 218 -7.77 -8.37 41.95
N GLY A 219 -7.50 -7.49 40.99
CA GLY A 219 -6.18 -6.89 40.75
C GLY A 219 -5.14 -7.88 40.27
N THR A 220 -5.57 -9.06 39.82
CA THR A 220 -4.66 -10.11 39.37
C THR A 220 -4.26 -9.85 37.93
N GLU A 221 -2.94 -9.84 37.63
CA GLU A 221 -2.41 -9.76 36.28
C GLU A 221 -2.24 -11.16 35.73
N LEU A 222 -2.81 -11.41 34.55
CA LEU A 222 -2.57 -12.62 33.77
C LEU A 222 -1.32 -12.41 32.91
N ALA A 223 -0.28 -13.19 33.17
CA ALA A 223 0.92 -13.21 32.36
C ALA A 223 0.58 -13.74 30.94
N LEU A 224 0.81 -12.92 29.93
CA LEU A 224 0.73 -13.34 28.54
C LEU A 224 2.10 -13.80 28.08
N GLU A 225 2.20 -14.98 27.47
CA GLU A 225 3.45 -15.45 26.84
C GLU A 225 3.95 -14.45 25.78
N ASN A 226 3.02 -13.80 25.08
CA ASN A 226 3.32 -12.77 24.09
C ASN A 226 2.42 -11.55 24.28
N GLY A 227 2.98 -10.46 24.81
CA GLY A 227 2.25 -9.20 25.01
C GLY A 227 1.90 -8.44 23.71
N TYR A 228 2.43 -8.83 22.53
CA TYR A 228 2.15 -8.18 21.24
C TYR A 228 0.86 -8.69 20.57
N VAL A 229 -0.15 -9.00 21.33
CA VAL A 229 -1.41 -9.66 20.93
C VAL A 229 -2.16 -9.02 19.75
N LEU A 230 -1.88 -7.74 19.44
CA LEU A 230 -2.52 -6.99 18.35
C LEU A 230 -1.55 -6.63 17.21
N SER A 231 -0.33 -7.17 17.21
CA SER A 231 0.71 -6.79 16.24
C SER A 231 0.94 -7.88 15.19
N PRO A 232 0.23 -7.84 14.04
CA PRO A 232 0.47 -8.82 12.98
C PRO A 232 1.87 -8.67 12.40
N LYS A 233 2.44 -9.78 11.92
CA LYS A 233 3.65 -9.80 11.09
C LYS A 233 3.41 -9.03 9.78
N ASP A 234 4.46 -8.73 9.06
CA ASP A 234 4.38 -8.03 7.77
C ASP A 234 4.01 -9.03 6.64
N LEU A 235 3.19 -8.58 5.70
CA LEU A 235 2.82 -9.35 4.51
C LEU A 235 4.06 -9.60 3.64
N LYS A 236 4.23 -10.83 3.17
CA LYS A 236 5.20 -11.21 2.16
C LYS A 236 4.57 -12.21 1.21
N THR A 237 4.46 -11.87 -0.07
CA THR A 237 3.82 -12.72 -1.08
C THR A 237 4.80 -13.26 -2.11
N ILE A 238 6.09 -12.98 -1.95
CA ILE A 238 7.13 -13.44 -2.89
C ILE A 238 7.17 -14.96 -3.05
N ASP A 239 6.66 -15.70 -2.09
CA ASP A 239 6.62 -17.17 -2.11
C ASP A 239 5.47 -17.75 -2.95
N PHE A 240 4.47 -16.92 -3.29
CA PHE A 240 3.27 -17.31 -4.02
C PHE A 240 2.77 -16.20 -4.96
N LEU A 241 3.67 -15.35 -5.43
CA LEU A 241 3.34 -14.25 -6.33
C LEU A 241 2.73 -14.75 -7.66
N ASP A 242 3.16 -15.91 -8.11
CA ASP A 242 2.61 -16.66 -9.25
C ASP A 242 1.11 -16.98 -9.05
N LYS A 243 0.70 -17.34 -7.82
CA LYS A 243 -0.71 -17.59 -7.51
C LYS A 243 -1.54 -16.31 -7.54
N MET A 244 -0.97 -15.17 -7.16
CA MET A 244 -1.63 -13.87 -7.26
C MET A 244 -1.85 -13.46 -8.72
N THR A 245 -0.82 -13.65 -9.58
CA THR A 245 -0.96 -13.38 -11.01
C THR A 245 -2.01 -14.30 -11.65
N ALA A 246 -2.02 -15.60 -11.28
CA ALA A 246 -3.00 -16.57 -11.74
C ALA A 246 -4.42 -16.29 -11.22
N ALA A 247 -4.57 -15.61 -10.07
CA ALA A 247 -5.85 -15.17 -9.55
C ALA A 247 -6.40 -13.90 -10.23
N GLY A 248 -5.65 -13.31 -11.18
CA GLY A 248 -6.08 -12.14 -11.94
C GLY A 248 -5.69 -10.79 -11.36
N VAL A 249 -4.78 -10.75 -10.39
CA VAL A 249 -4.21 -9.48 -9.90
C VAL A 249 -3.36 -8.86 -10.99
N THR A 250 -3.61 -7.58 -11.29
CA THR A 250 -2.90 -6.83 -12.34
C THR A 250 -2.00 -5.73 -11.81
N VAL A 251 -2.21 -5.26 -10.56
CA VAL A 251 -1.40 -4.23 -9.91
C VAL A 251 -0.92 -4.73 -8.54
N PHE A 252 0.39 -4.78 -8.37
CA PHE A 252 1.06 -5.28 -7.15
C PHE A 252 1.61 -4.11 -6.37
N LYS A 253 1.02 -3.85 -5.19
CA LYS A 253 1.38 -2.68 -4.36
C LYS A 253 2.27 -3.04 -3.19
N ILE A 254 3.37 -2.33 -3.06
CA ILE A 254 4.27 -2.42 -1.90
C ILE A 254 3.83 -1.38 -0.85
N GLU A 255 3.56 -1.80 0.39
CA GLU A 255 3.36 -0.86 1.51
C GLU A 255 4.72 -0.42 2.06
N GLY A 256 4.90 0.88 2.30
CA GLY A 256 6.16 1.36 2.85
C GLY A 256 6.45 2.84 2.73
N ARG A 257 5.46 3.75 2.59
CA ARG A 257 5.73 5.20 2.47
C ARG A 257 6.53 5.81 3.63
N ALA A 258 6.46 5.21 4.81
CA ALA A 258 7.25 5.61 5.98
C ALA A 258 8.58 4.85 6.09
N ARG A 259 9.00 4.11 5.06
CA ARG A 259 10.25 3.34 5.03
C ARG A 259 11.35 4.10 4.31
N GLY A 260 12.60 3.80 4.69
CA GLY A 260 13.78 4.38 4.04
C GLY A 260 13.99 3.85 2.63
N ALA A 261 14.83 4.55 1.87
CA ALA A 261 15.15 4.24 0.47
C ALA A 261 15.70 2.82 0.27
N ASP A 262 16.47 2.32 1.21
CA ASP A 262 17.03 0.96 1.18
C ASP A 262 15.95 -0.12 1.15
N TYR A 263 14.95 0.00 2.03
CA TYR A 263 13.77 -0.88 2.01
C TYR A 263 13.04 -0.79 0.66
N VAL A 264 12.77 0.43 0.19
CA VAL A 264 12.02 0.62 -1.06
C VAL A 264 12.76 0.00 -2.23
N ARG A 265 14.09 0.23 -2.36
CA ARG A 265 14.91 -0.36 -3.42
C ARG A 265 14.90 -1.87 -3.35
N THR A 266 15.25 -2.45 -2.21
CA THR A 266 15.37 -3.91 -2.05
C THR A 266 14.06 -4.62 -2.35
N VAL A 267 12.96 -4.15 -1.75
CA VAL A 267 11.65 -4.77 -1.95
C VAL A 267 11.20 -4.63 -3.40
N THR A 268 11.29 -3.43 -3.97
CA THR A 268 10.87 -3.20 -5.37
C THR A 268 11.67 -4.06 -6.33
N THR A 269 13.00 -4.14 -6.18
CA THR A 269 13.85 -4.98 -7.04
C THR A 269 13.48 -6.45 -6.95
N CYS A 270 13.27 -6.99 -5.73
CA CYS A 270 12.87 -8.39 -5.56
C CYS A 270 11.54 -8.71 -6.26
N TYR A 271 10.54 -7.84 -6.14
CA TYR A 271 9.24 -8.06 -6.77
C TYR A 271 9.26 -7.84 -8.29
N ASP A 272 10.04 -6.90 -8.81
CA ASP A 272 10.24 -6.73 -10.26
C ASP A 272 10.93 -7.96 -10.88
N GLU A 273 12.01 -8.43 -10.25
CA GLU A 273 12.70 -9.66 -10.67
C GLU A 273 11.76 -10.88 -10.61
N ALA A 274 10.91 -10.97 -9.58
CA ALA A 274 9.96 -12.08 -9.42
C ALA A 274 8.87 -12.05 -10.52
N LEU A 275 8.31 -10.88 -10.84
CA LEU A 275 7.34 -10.74 -11.94
C LEU A 275 7.97 -11.06 -13.29
N LYS A 276 9.23 -10.65 -13.54
CA LYS A 276 9.99 -11.06 -14.73
C LYS A 276 10.17 -12.57 -14.78
N ALA A 277 10.56 -13.17 -13.66
CA ALA A 277 10.79 -14.62 -13.59
C ALA A 277 9.50 -15.46 -13.75
N ILE A 278 8.34 -14.94 -13.32
CA ILE A 278 7.04 -15.58 -13.60
C ILE A 278 6.77 -15.54 -15.11
N ALA A 279 7.01 -14.42 -15.80
CA ALA A 279 6.84 -14.31 -17.23
C ALA A 279 7.79 -15.25 -18.01
N ASP A 280 9.01 -15.44 -17.53
CA ASP A 280 10.05 -16.25 -18.14
C ASP A 280 10.01 -17.73 -17.72
N GLY A 281 9.15 -18.12 -16.75
CA GLY A 281 9.06 -19.48 -16.23
C GLY A 281 10.23 -19.91 -15.33
N THR A 282 11.01 -18.96 -14.78
CA THR A 282 12.19 -19.23 -13.93
C THR A 282 11.96 -18.93 -12.43
N TYR A 283 10.73 -18.65 -12.04
CA TYR A 283 10.36 -18.14 -10.73
C TYR A 283 10.76 -19.06 -9.58
N ASP A 284 10.45 -20.36 -9.68
CA ASP A 284 10.69 -21.32 -8.59
C ASP A 284 12.17 -21.43 -8.20
N ALA A 285 13.06 -21.35 -9.17
CA ALA A 285 14.50 -21.47 -8.94
C ALA A 285 15.11 -20.28 -8.17
N LYS A 286 14.43 -19.12 -8.16
CA LYS A 286 14.95 -17.86 -7.60
C LYS A 286 14.32 -17.46 -6.27
N ARG A 287 13.23 -18.11 -5.82
CA ARG A 287 12.46 -17.73 -4.63
C ARG A 287 13.33 -17.50 -3.39
N ARG A 288 14.22 -18.46 -3.10
CA ARG A 288 15.08 -18.40 -1.90
C ARG A 288 15.99 -17.17 -1.89
N ALA A 289 16.54 -16.79 -3.04
CA ALA A 289 17.43 -15.64 -3.13
C ALA A 289 16.69 -14.32 -2.85
N TRP A 290 15.43 -14.20 -3.26
CA TRP A 290 14.61 -13.02 -2.92
C TRP A 290 14.21 -13.04 -1.45
N ASP A 291 13.91 -14.19 -0.88
CA ASP A 291 13.57 -14.34 0.53
C ASP A 291 14.71 -13.88 1.43
N ASP A 292 15.92 -14.34 1.16
CA ASP A 292 17.13 -13.92 1.86
C ASP A 292 17.35 -12.40 1.76
N ARG A 293 17.15 -11.79 0.58
CA ARG A 293 17.29 -10.34 0.37
C ARG A 293 16.21 -9.55 1.10
N LEU A 294 14.95 -10.00 1.07
CA LEU A 294 13.85 -9.33 1.78
C LEU A 294 14.05 -9.36 3.30
N ALA A 295 14.71 -10.41 3.84
CA ALA A 295 15.03 -10.50 5.25
C ALA A 295 16.07 -9.48 5.70
N THR A 296 16.90 -8.91 4.79
CA THR A 296 17.94 -7.94 5.16
C THR A 296 17.41 -6.55 5.50
N VAL A 297 16.21 -6.19 5.01
CA VAL A 297 15.60 -4.88 5.24
C VAL A 297 14.53 -4.94 6.31
N PHE A 298 14.04 -3.78 6.75
CA PHE A 298 13.05 -3.70 7.81
C PHE A 298 11.85 -4.62 7.58
N ASN A 299 11.60 -5.51 8.53
CA ASN A 299 10.40 -6.34 8.60
C ASN A 299 10.06 -6.66 10.06
N ARG A 300 8.86 -7.16 10.32
CA ARG A 300 8.39 -7.62 11.65
C ARG A 300 8.17 -9.13 11.68
N GLY A 301 8.98 -9.89 10.96
CA GLY A 301 8.66 -11.24 10.57
C GLY A 301 7.62 -11.24 9.45
N PHE A 302 7.54 -12.33 8.71
CA PHE A 302 6.71 -12.43 7.51
C PHE A 302 5.62 -13.47 7.66
N TRP A 303 4.48 -13.23 6.98
CA TRP A 303 3.43 -14.21 6.77
C TRP A 303 2.66 -13.91 5.48
N ALA A 304 1.84 -14.87 5.04
CA ALA A 304 1.10 -14.76 3.77
C ALA A 304 -0.15 -13.85 3.83
N GLY A 305 -0.44 -13.25 4.99
CA GLY A 305 -1.75 -12.63 5.19
C GLY A 305 -2.87 -13.66 5.10
N TYR A 306 -4.06 -13.21 4.76
CA TYR A 306 -5.22 -14.09 4.56
C TYR A 306 -5.28 -14.70 3.15
N TYR A 307 -4.35 -14.36 2.27
CA TYR A 307 -4.39 -14.69 0.84
C TYR A 307 -4.42 -16.18 0.54
N LEU A 308 -3.78 -17.00 1.38
CA LEU A 308 -3.78 -18.46 1.26
C LEU A 308 -4.86 -19.15 2.11
N GLY A 309 -5.81 -18.39 2.69
CA GLY A 309 -6.94 -18.93 3.45
C GLY A 309 -6.64 -19.09 4.95
N ALA A 310 -5.67 -18.38 5.52
CA ALA A 310 -5.46 -18.37 6.96
C ALA A 310 -6.69 -17.83 7.70
N GLU A 311 -7.09 -18.49 8.79
CA GLU A 311 -8.24 -18.08 9.62
C GLU A 311 -7.82 -17.08 10.71
N THR A 312 -6.56 -17.10 11.12
CA THR A 312 -6.03 -16.24 12.19
C THR A 312 -4.75 -15.55 11.74
N ALA A 313 -4.53 -14.33 12.25
CA ALA A 313 -3.32 -13.58 11.98
C ALA A 313 -2.11 -14.15 12.73
N GLU A 314 -0.97 -14.24 12.04
CA GLU A 314 0.32 -14.45 12.71
C GLU A 314 0.80 -13.13 13.34
N ILE A 315 1.10 -13.16 14.64
CA ILE A 315 1.54 -12.01 15.42
C ILE A 315 3.05 -12.04 15.68
N VAL A 316 3.62 -10.84 15.89
CA VAL A 316 5.03 -10.69 16.21
C VAL A 316 5.33 -11.11 17.66
N HIS A 317 6.59 -11.48 17.95
CA HIS A 317 7.05 -11.82 19.31
C HIS A 317 8.00 -10.77 19.90
N SER A 318 8.38 -9.74 19.14
CA SER A 318 9.32 -8.71 19.57
C SER A 318 8.96 -7.34 19.01
N TYR A 319 9.47 -6.29 19.63
CA TYR A 319 9.35 -4.92 19.14
C TYR A 319 10.37 -4.63 18.03
N GLY A 320 9.92 -3.87 17.04
CA GLY A 320 10.81 -3.28 16.05
C GLY A 320 11.05 -4.16 14.83
N SER A 321 12.28 -4.12 14.32
CA SER A 321 12.70 -4.83 13.10
C SER A 321 13.31 -6.18 13.41
N CYS A 322 12.92 -7.20 12.64
CA CYS A 322 13.54 -8.52 12.59
C CYS A 322 14.56 -8.64 11.43
N ALA A 323 14.97 -7.50 10.82
CA ALA A 323 15.95 -7.51 9.73
C ALA A 323 17.26 -8.20 10.17
N THR A 324 17.80 -9.01 9.26
CA THR A 324 19.09 -9.73 9.51
C THR A 324 20.28 -8.79 9.43
N GLU A 325 20.14 -7.65 8.75
CA GLU A 325 21.16 -6.61 8.68
C GLU A 325 20.73 -5.37 9.46
N LYS A 326 21.68 -4.78 10.18
CA LYS A 326 21.52 -3.50 10.88
C LYS A 326 22.38 -2.45 10.20
N LYS A 327 21.74 -1.40 9.64
CA LYS A 327 22.44 -0.24 9.06
C LYS A 327 22.38 0.91 10.04
N VAL A 328 23.54 1.55 10.27
CA VAL A 328 23.65 2.73 11.11
C VAL A 328 23.71 3.95 10.20
N PHE A 329 22.86 4.93 10.47
CA PHE A 329 22.91 6.21 9.77
C PHE A 329 24.18 6.95 10.17
N VAL A 330 25.09 7.21 9.22
CA VAL A 330 26.37 7.89 9.46
C VAL A 330 26.37 9.35 8.99
N GLY A 331 25.36 9.78 8.24
CA GLY A 331 25.23 11.16 7.77
C GLY A 331 24.66 11.25 6.35
N ARG A 332 24.47 12.50 5.91
CA ARG A 332 24.15 12.83 4.52
C ARG A 332 25.36 13.46 3.86
N LEU A 333 25.67 13.05 2.64
CA LEU A 333 26.66 13.75 1.81
C LEU A 333 26.04 15.10 1.40
N VAL A 334 26.66 16.21 1.82
CA VAL A 334 26.12 17.55 1.57
C VAL A 334 26.80 18.18 0.35
N ASN A 335 28.09 17.88 0.12
CA ASN A 335 28.85 18.27 -1.07
C ASN A 335 29.87 17.20 -1.42
N TYR A 336 30.06 16.99 -2.72
CA TYR A 336 31.10 16.15 -3.30
C TYR A 336 31.91 16.98 -4.27
#